data_baf95c567c76be5c5ebbe7530aec6fec
#
_entry.id   baf95c567c76be5c5ebbe7530aec6fec
#
_cell.length_a   1.000
_cell.length_b   1.000
_cell.length_c   1.000
_cell.angle_alpha   90.00
_cell.angle_beta   90.00
_cell.angle_gamma   90.00
#
_symmetry.space_group_name_H-M   'P 1'
#
loop_
_entity.id
_entity.type
_entity.pdbx_description
1 polymer ?
#
loop_
_entity_poly.entity_id
_entity_poly.type
_entity_poly.pdbx_seq_one_letter_code
_entity_poly.pdbx_strand_id
1 'polypeptide(L)'
;GFSDRDIQKYYKSIGDIKGKKTLNDKLKKTCYNYKPDLIVTGHADLISKEQIQELKEDNPNTKFAQWFLDPLNRNGPDYKRNKDRILDKIDVMEGSFLTTSPSALNFLPKNENNFYIPNPSDHSFETLNNFNKSCSIDVFFALSHGVHRGKLKSGKKDDRVFFLNKLQSITPNVKFDLYGINNIQPIWADHYFKTISNAKMGLNL
;
A
#
# COMPACT_ATOMS: atom_id res chain seq x y z
N GLY A 1 -19.85 -8.99 -2.72
CA GLY A 1 -19.46 -7.60 -3.02
C GLY A 1 -19.38 -7.38 -4.51
N PHE A 2 -19.53 -6.15 -4.97
CA PHE A 2 -19.36 -5.81 -6.39
C PHE A 2 -17.86 -5.83 -6.71
N SER A 3 -17.52 -6.32 -7.93
CA SER A 3 -16.14 -6.24 -8.40
C SER A 3 -15.78 -4.79 -8.77
N ASP A 4 -14.50 -4.43 -8.71
CA ASP A 4 -14.02 -3.11 -9.17
C ASP A 4 -14.46 -2.80 -10.60
N ARG A 5 -14.53 -3.83 -11.46
CA ARG A 5 -15.00 -3.70 -12.84
C ARG A 5 -16.47 -3.28 -12.91
N ASP A 6 -17.33 -3.83 -12.07
CA ASP A 6 -18.77 -3.52 -12.07
C ASP A 6 -19.01 -2.12 -11.52
N ILE A 7 -18.27 -1.74 -10.48
CA ILE A 7 -18.28 -0.38 -9.93
C ILE A 7 -17.85 0.63 -11.00
N GLN A 8 -16.78 0.36 -11.74
CA GLN A 8 -16.30 1.25 -12.79
C GLN A 8 -17.28 1.34 -13.98
N LYS A 9 -17.95 0.24 -14.34
CA LYS A 9 -19.03 0.26 -15.37
C LYS A 9 -20.20 1.13 -14.92
N TYR A 10 -20.61 1.00 -13.65
CA TYR A 10 -21.68 1.82 -13.10
C TYR A 10 -21.32 3.31 -13.17
N TYR A 11 -20.17 3.72 -12.66
CA TYR A 11 -19.75 5.12 -12.71
C TYR A 11 -19.63 5.66 -14.15
N LYS A 12 -19.15 4.84 -15.08
CA LYS A 12 -19.12 5.20 -16.50
C LYS A 12 -20.52 5.43 -17.06
N SER A 13 -21.51 4.60 -16.68
CA SER A 13 -22.89 4.70 -17.18
C SER A 13 -23.61 5.96 -16.72
N ILE A 14 -23.24 6.52 -15.57
CA ILE A 14 -23.79 7.78 -15.05
C ILE A 14 -22.92 9.00 -15.36
N GLY A 15 -21.92 8.85 -16.24
CA GLY A 15 -21.02 9.94 -16.64
C GLY A 15 -19.98 10.37 -15.60
N ASP A 16 -19.86 9.64 -14.48
CA ASP A 16 -18.88 9.90 -13.43
C ASP A 16 -17.66 8.99 -13.59
N ILE A 17 -16.74 9.37 -14.47
CA ILE A 17 -15.56 8.56 -14.78
C ILE A 17 -14.76 8.29 -13.51
N LYS A 18 -14.53 7.01 -13.19
CA LYS A 18 -13.86 6.50 -11.98
C LYS A 18 -14.54 6.89 -10.66
N GLY A 19 -15.76 7.40 -10.68
CA GLY A 19 -16.46 7.86 -9.49
C GLY A 19 -15.85 9.12 -8.84
N LYS A 20 -15.10 9.91 -9.60
CA LYS A 20 -14.38 11.09 -9.07
C LYS A 20 -15.34 12.13 -8.49
N LYS A 21 -16.41 12.46 -9.21
CA LYS A 21 -17.43 13.42 -8.75
C LYS A 21 -18.10 12.93 -7.48
N THR A 22 -18.58 11.68 -7.47
CA THR A 22 -19.23 11.06 -6.30
C THR A 22 -18.30 11.05 -5.08
N LEU A 23 -17.01 10.73 -5.28
CA LEU A 23 -16.01 10.76 -4.19
C LEU A 23 -15.88 12.16 -3.59
N ASN A 24 -15.78 13.17 -4.44
CA ASN A 24 -15.61 14.55 -3.99
C ASN A 24 -16.84 15.09 -3.27
N ASP A 25 -18.03 14.85 -3.80
CA ASP A 25 -19.28 15.23 -3.15
C ASP A 25 -19.42 14.56 -1.77
N LYS A 26 -18.99 13.30 -1.69
CA LYS A 26 -19.00 12.56 -0.43
C LYS A 26 -17.98 13.10 0.56
N LEU A 27 -16.78 13.44 0.10
CA LEU A 27 -15.73 14.03 0.92
C LEU A 27 -16.17 15.39 1.48
N LYS A 28 -16.72 16.29 0.66
CA LYS A 28 -17.27 17.58 1.10
C LYS A 28 -18.35 17.41 2.16
N LYS A 29 -19.33 16.52 1.92
CA LYS A 29 -20.39 16.22 2.90
C LYS A 29 -19.83 15.66 4.19
N THR A 30 -18.80 14.82 4.11
CA THR A 30 -18.16 14.26 5.31
C THR A 30 -17.46 15.38 6.10
N CYS A 31 -16.68 16.24 5.46
CA CYS A 31 -16.03 17.37 6.12
C CYS A 31 -17.05 18.31 6.76
N TYR A 32 -18.13 18.64 6.05
CA TYR A 32 -19.20 19.48 6.57
C TYR A 32 -19.87 18.90 7.82
N ASN A 33 -20.15 17.59 7.83
CA ASN A 33 -20.84 16.93 8.93
C ASN A 33 -19.94 16.68 10.14
N TYR A 34 -18.70 16.25 9.91
CA TYR A 34 -17.78 15.84 10.99
C TYR A 34 -16.89 16.99 11.49
N LYS A 35 -16.66 18.00 10.65
CA LYS A 35 -15.73 19.11 10.94
C LYS A 35 -14.40 18.61 11.51
N PRO A 36 -13.67 17.73 10.79
CA PRO A 36 -12.47 17.12 11.32
C PRO A 36 -11.36 18.15 11.54
N ASP A 37 -10.58 17.98 12.61
CA ASP A 37 -9.39 18.81 12.85
C ASP A 37 -8.24 18.45 11.88
N LEU A 38 -8.19 17.17 11.46
CA LEU A 38 -7.16 16.64 10.59
C LEU A 38 -7.73 15.66 9.56
N ILE A 39 -7.32 15.83 8.31
CA ILE A 39 -7.56 14.88 7.22
C ILE A 39 -6.20 14.34 6.76
N VAL A 40 -6.01 13.02 6.90
CA VAL A 40 -4.81 12.33 6.38
C VAL A 40 -5.18 11.55 5.14
N THR A 41 -4.53 11.87 4.02
CA THR A 41 -4.73 11.18 2.76
C THR A 41 -3.65 10.14 2.52
N GLY A 42 -4.05 8.93 2.13
CA GLY A 42 -3.14 7.93 1.57
C GLY A 42 -2.87 8.19 0.08
N HIS A 43 -2.96 7.15 -0.74
CA HIS A 43 -2.76 7.26 -2.21
C HIS A 43 -3.80 8.08 -2.99
N ALA A 44 -4.54 8.89 -2.43
CA ALA A 44 -5.68 9.69 -2.90
C ALA A 44 -5.60 10.19 -4.37
N ASP A 45 -5.35 9.29 -5.33
CA ASP A 45 -5.11 9.59 -6.75
C ASP A 45 -6.31 10.25 -7.45
N LEU A 46 -7.52 10.09 -6.89
CA LEU A 46 -8.74 10.68 -7.43
C LEU A 46 -9.09 12.04 -6.82
N ILE A 47 -8.39 12.46 -5.77
CA ILE A 47 -8.57 13.76 -5.13
C ILE A 47 -7.48 14.68 -5.66
N SER A 48 -7.87 15.73 -6.36
CA SER A 48 -6.92 16.67 -6.94
C SER A 48 -6.48 17.73 -5.92
N LYS A 49 -5.39 18.42 -6.25
CA LYS A 49 -4.88 19.56 -5.48
C LYS A 49 -5.93 20.66 -5.30
N GLU A 50 -6.64 21.00 -6.38
CA GLU A 50 -7.68 22.04 -6.38
C GLU A 50 -8.83 21.66 -5.44
N GLN A 51 -9.18 20.37 -5.38
CA GLN A 51 -10.21 19.89 -4.46
C GLN A 51 -9.79 19.97 -3.00
N ILE A 52 -8.51 19.74 -2.71
CA ILE A 52 -7.98 19.96 -1.35
C ILE A 52 -8.01 21.44 -0.99
N GLN A 53 -7.63 22.32 -1.92
CA GLN A 53 -7.69 23.77 -1.72
C GLN A 53 -9.12 24.24 -1.44
N GLU A 54 -10.10 23.79 -2.22
CA GLU A 54 -11.51 24.08 -2.00
C GLU A 54 -12.00 23.59 -0.62
N LEU A 55 -11.61 22.38 -0.23
CA LEU A 55 -11.94 21.84 1.10
C LEU A 55 -11.32 22.66 2.23
N LYS A 56 -10.12 23.19 2.05
CA LYS A 56 -9.46 24.09 3.03
C LYS A 56 -10.18 25.42 3.16
N GLU A 57 -10.63 25.99 2.04
CA GLU A 57 -11.42 27.22 2.04
C GLU A 57 -12.74 27.04 2.79
N ASP A 58 -13.43 25.90 2.54
CA ASP A 58 -14.69 25.56 3.21
C ASP A 58 -14.50 25.16 4.68
N ASN A 59 -13.28 24.72 5.08
CA ASN A 59 -12.97 24.22 6.42
C ASN A 59 -11.63 24.79 6.92
N PRO A 60 -11.53 26.08 7.23
CA PRO A 60 -10.25 26.77 7.49
C PRO A 60 -9.49 26.27 8.72
N ASN A 61 -10.16 25.60 9.64
CA ASN A 61 -9.54 25.02 10.83
C ASN A 61 -9.03 23.59 10.61
N THR A 62 -9.41 22.93 9.50
CA THR A 62 -9.00 21.56 9.18
C THR A 62 -7.59 21.54 8.60
N LYS A 63 -6.69 20.72 9.14
CA LYS A 63 -5.35 20.47 8.60
C LYS A 63 -5.38 19.30 7.63
N PHE A 64 -4.53 19.36 6.61
CA PHE A 64 -4.40 18.29 5.61
C PHE A 64 -2.99 17.74 5.61
N ALA A 65 -2.88 16.44 5.71
CA ALA A 65 -1.61 15.73 5.61
C ALA A 65 -1.68 14.58 4.61
N GLN A 66 -0.55 14.18 4.09
CA GLN A 66 -0.46 12.97 3.29
C GLN A 66 0.44 11.93 3.96
N TRP A 67 0.06 10.67 3.77
CA TRP A 67 0.84 9.52 4.21
C TRP A 67 1.18 8.62 3.03
N PHE A 68 2.44 8.26 2.89
CA PHE A 68 2.93 7.49 1.76
C PHE A 68 3.78 6.30 2.20
N LEU A 69 3.34 5.10 1.82
CA LEU A 69 3.89 3.83 2.26
C LEU A 69 4.81 3.16 1.24
N ASP A 70 4.62 3.45 -0.06
CA ASP A 70 5.35 2.75 -1.09
C ASP A 70 6.83 3.13 -1.11
N PRO A 71 7.71 2.19 -1.49
CA PRO A 71 9.14 2.47 -1.58
C PRO A 71 9.47 3.59 -2.56
N LEU A 72 10.37 4.49 -2.15
CA LEU A 72 10.89 5.60 -2.95
C LEU A 72 12.34 5.33 -3.39
N ASN A 73 12.65 4.08 -3.70
CA ASN A 73 13.94 3.70 -4.24
C ASN A 73 14.04 4.14 -5.72
N ARG A 74 15.07 4.93 -6.05
CA ARG A 74 15.31 5.46 -7.41
C ARG A 74 15.37 4.39 -8.50
N ASN A 75 15.86 3.22 -8.17
CA ASN A 75 15.98 2.10 -9.10
C ASN A 75 14.72 1.21 -9.12
N GLY A 76 13.73 1.53 -8.27
CA GLY A 76 12.48 0.78 -8.20
C GLY A 76 11.57 1.05 -9.40
N PRO A 77 10.76 0.06 -9.81
CA PRO A 77 9.91 0.14 -11.01
C PRO A 77 8.85 1.23 -10.92
N ASP A 78 8.43 1.59 -9.74
CA ASP A 78 7.35 2.54 -9.47
C ASP A 78 7.85 3.91 -8.96
N TYR A 79 9.17 4.12 -8.91
CA TYR A 79 9.76 5.32 -8.34
C TYR A 79 9.19 6.62 -8.92
N LYS A 80 9.14 6.73 -10.26
CA LYS A 80 8.62 7.93 -10.91
C LYS A 80 7.18 8.20 -10.52
N ARG A 81 6.33 7.20 -10.62
CA ARG A 81 4.90 7.31 -10.27
C ARG A 81 4.71 7.70 -8.81
N ASN A 82 5.45 7.07 -7.90
CA ASN A 82 5.35 7.32 -6.47
C ASN A 82 5.85 8.73 -6.10
N LYS A 83 6.95 9.16 -6.71
CA LYS A 83 7.44 10.53 -6.60
C LYS A 83 6.39 11.55 -7.07
N ASP A 84 5.83 11.34 -8.28
CA ASP A 84 4.86 12.26 -8.86
C ASP A 84 3.60 12.37 -7.98
N ARG A 85 3.12 11.27 -7.38
CA ARG A 85 2.01 11.27 -6.42
C ARG A 85 2.25 12.15 -5.20
N ILE A 86 3.45 12.09 -4.64
CA ILE A 86 3.81 12.91 -3.48
C ILE A 86 3.85 14.38 -3.87
N LEU A 87 4.53 14.69 -4.96
CA LEU A 87 4.73 16.07 -5.41
C LEU A 87 3.46 16.74 -5.92
N ASP A 88 2.50 15.96 -6.42
CA ASP A 88 1.21 16.47 -6.95
C ASP A 88 0.45 17.31 -5.93
N LYS A 89 0.57 17.02 -4.64
CA LYS A 89 -0.21 17.65 -3.56
C LYS A 89 0.62 18.26 -2.44
N ILE A 90 1.95 18.12 -2.49
CA ILE A 90 2.83 18.45 -1.35
C ILE A 90 2.71 19.89 -0.87
N ASP A 91 2.47 20.81 -1.79
CA ASP A 91 2.39 22.24 -1.53
C ASP A 91 1.04 22.70 -0.92
N VAL A 92 0.04 21.82 -0.91
CA VAL A 92 -1.26 22.05 -0.25
C VAL A 92 -1.42 21.24 1.03
N MET A 93 -0.41 20.45 1.41
CA MET A 93 -0.40 19.69 2.65
C MET A 93 0.38 20.41 3.74
N GLU A 94 -0.12 20.38 4.97
CA GLU A 94 0.61 20.87 6.15
C GLU A 94 1.73 19.91 6.57
N GLY A 95 1.65 18.64 6.15
CA GLY A 95 2.70 17.66 6.42
C GLY A 95 2.65 16.44 5.53
N SER A 96 3.82 15.86 5.26
CA SER A 96 3.99 14.62 4.52
C SER A 96 4.69 13.57 5.38
N PHE A 97 4.03 12.45 5.61
CA PHE A 97 4.55 11.34 6.41
C PHE A 97 4.98 10.20 5.48
N LEU A 98 6.27 9.88 5.47
CA LEU A 98 6.90 8.98 4.51
C LEU A 98 7.58 7.82 5.23
N THR A 99 7.44 6.61 4.71
CA THR A 99 8.17 5.43 5.22
C THR A 99 9.60 5.33 4.67
N THR A 100 9.96 6.20 3.73
CA THR A 100 11.35 6.44 3.31
C THR A 100 11.85 7.72 3.97
N SER A 101 13.02 7.69 4.58
CA SER A 101 13.58 8.87 5.26
C SER A 101 13.63 10.08 4.32
N PRO A 102 13.04 11.24 4.69
CA PRO A 102 13.07 12.45 3.88
C PRO A 102 14.48 12.90 3.51
N SER A 103 15.45 12.70 4.38
CA SER A 103 16.86 13.04 4.12
C SER A 103 17.51 12.27 2.98
N ALA A 104 16.96 11.11 2.62
CA ALA A 104 17.39 10.31 1.47
C ALA A 104 16.71 10.73 0.16
N LEU A 105 15.73 11.64 0.22
CA LEU A 105 14.86 12.02 -0.90
C LEU A 105 15.18 13.45 -1.37
N ASN A 106 16.06 13.58 -2.35
CA ASN A 106 16.50 14.87 -2.87
C ASN A 106 15.47 15.59 -3.79
N PHE A 107 14.32 15.01 -4.02
CA PHE A 107 13.23 15.63 -4.78
C PHE A 107 12.23 16.39 -3.88
N LEU A 108 12.28 16.18 -2.58
CA LEU A 108 11.38 16.86 -1.66
C LEU A 108 11.76 18.34 -1.53
N PRO A 109 10.78 19.25 -1.42
CA PRO A 109 11.04 20.62 -1.05
C PRO A 109 11.82 20.65 0.29
N LYS A 110 12.76 21.59 0.39
CA LYS A 110 13.51 21.87 1.61
C LYS A 110 12.64 22.65 2.61
N ASN A 111 11.55 22.04 3.02
CA ASN A 111 10.70 22.55 4.09
C ASN A 111 10.71 21.55 5.24
N GLU A 112 10.39 22.01 6.42
CA GLU A 112 10.40 21.20 7.65
C GLU A 112 9.20 20.25 7.78
N ASN A 113 8.30 20.23 6.78
CA ASN A 113 7.02 19.51 6.87
C ASN A 113 7.04 18.10 6.29
N ASN A 114 8.23 17.51 6.12
CA ASN A 114 8.39 16.15 5.66
C ASN A 114 8.95 15.29 6.80
N PHE A 115 8.21 14.27 7.20
CA PHE A 115 8.50 13.46 8.38
C PHE A 115 8.67 11.99 8.01
N TYR A 116 9.59 11.32 8.70
CA TYR A 116 9.67 9.86 8.66
C TYR A 116 8.62 9.26 9.59
N ILE A 117 7.91 8.24 9.11
CA ILE A 117 7.04 7.40 9.92
C ILE A 117 7.29 5.93 9.56
N PRO A 118 7.53 5.04 10.54
CA PRO A 118 7.64 3.61 10.24
C PRO A 118 6.29 3.05 9.77
N ASN A 119 6.32 1.89 9.09
CA ASN A 119 5.10 1.17 8.82
C ASN A 119 4.41 0.83 10.14
N PRO A 120 3.11 1.17 10.29
CA PRO A 120 2.40 0.88 11.51
C PRO A 120 2.13 -0.61 11.65
N SER A 121 2.08 -1.09 12.88
CA SER A 121 1.52 -2.38 13.23
C SER A 121 0.44 -2.18 14.30
N ASP A 122 -0.57 -3.04 14.27
CA ASP A 122 -1.65 -3.02 15.23
C ASP A 122 -1.57 -4.25 16.13
N HIS A 123 -1.13 -4.05 17.37
CA HIS A 123 -0.95 -5.13 18.32
C HIS A 123 -2.27 -5.78 18.80
N SER A 124 -3.43 -5.21 18.47
CA SER A 124 -4.72 -5.81 18.84
C SER A 124 -5.02 -7.10 18.06
N PHE A 125 -4.49 -7.23 16.84
CA PHE A 125 -4.60 -8.44 16.03
C PHE A 125 -3.26 -8.95 15.49
N GLU A 126 -2.22 -8.15 15.44
CA GLU A 126 -0.86 -8.57 15.05
C GLU A 126 -0.12 -9.14 16.27
N THR A 127 -0.72 -10.16 16.89
CA THR A 127 -0.27 -10.75 18.14
C THR A 127 0.60 -12.00 17.94
N LEU A 128 1.05 -12.26 16.71
CA LEU A 128 1.82 -13.46 16.40
C LEU A 128 3.17 -13.43 17.12
N ASN A 129 3.37 -14.41 18.00
CA ASN A 129 4.62 -14.62 18.69
C ASN A 129 5.00 -16.10 18.60
N ASN A 130 5.94 -16.42 17.72
CA ASN A 130 6.40 -17.79 17.47
C ASN A 130 7.73 -18.13 18.15
N PHE A 131 8.32 -17.18 18.88
CA PHE A 131 9.67 -17.32 19.44
C PHE A 131 9.83 -18.57 20.32
N ASN A 132 8.79 -18.93 21.09
CA ASN A 132 8.78 -20.09 21.98
C ASN A 132 7.86 -21.22 21.47
N LYS A 133 7.45 -21.21 20.21
CA LYS A 133 6.55 -22.22 19.65
C LYS A 133 7.31 -23.19 18.77
N SER A 134 6.91 -24.46 18.82
CA SER A 134 7.32 -25.44 17.82
C SER A 134 6.58 -25.17 16.51
N CYS A 135 7.30 -24.76 15.46
CA CYS A 135 6.75 -24.53 14.14
C CYS A 135 7.09 -25.68 13.21
N SER A 136 6.11 -26.18 12.46
CA SER A 136 6.30 -27.27 11.52
C SER A 136 6.89 -26.85 10.18
N ILE A 137 6.86 -25.54 9.89
CA ILE A 137 7.37 -24.90 8.67
C ILE A 137 8.58 -24.04 9.02
N ASP A 138 9.61 -24.10 8.18
CA ASP A 138 10.80 -23.29 8.39
C ASP A 138 10.64 -21.89 7.75
N VAL A 139 10.17 -21.84 6.49
CA VAL A 139 10.06 -20.59 5.73
C VAL A 139 8.66 -20.45 5.13
N PHE A 140 8.01 -19.35 5.46
CA PHE A 140 6.73 -18.93 4.88
C PHE A 140 6.94 -17.80 3.87
N PHE A 141 6.26 -17.89 2.73
CA PHE A 141 6.17 -16.82 1.75
C PHE A 141 4.78 -16.77 1.15
N ALA A 142 4.19 -15.58 1.09
CA ALA A 142 2.91 -15.37 0.44
C ALA A 142 2.97 -14.14 -0.48
N LEU A 143 2.46 -14.31 -1.69
CA LEU A 143 2.38 -13.28 -2.69
C LEU A 143 0.92 -13.04 -3.06
N SER A 144 0.48 -11.80 -3.00
CA SER A 144 -0.80 -11.39 -3.57
C SER A 144 -0.68 -11.28 -5.08
N HIS A 145 -1.78 -11.41 -5.78
CA HIS A 145 -1.90 -11.45 -7.25
C HIS A 145 -0.93 -10.52 -8.04
N GLY A 146 -0.83 -10.78 -9.30
CA GLY A 146 0.03 -10.09 -10.27
C GLY A 146 1.11 -11.00 -10.83
N VAL A 147 1.31 -12.18 -10.24
CA VAL A 147 2.36 -13.13 -10.61
C VAL A 147 1.82 -14.47 -11.07
N HIS A 148 0.50 -14.64 -11.23
CA HIS A 148 -0.11 -15.90 -11.68
C HIS A 148 0.48 -16.46 -12.97
N ARG A 149 1.24 -15.65 -13.71
CA ARG A 149 1.86 -16.02 -14.98
C ARG A 149 3.35 -15.73 -15.03
N GLY A 150 4.01 -15.52 -13.89
CA GLY A 150 5.43 -15.15 -13.84
C GLY A 150 5.76 -13.78 -14.43
N LYS A 151 4.75 -12.90 -14.55
CA LYS A 151 4.93 -11.52 -15.04
C LYS A 151 4.27 -10.52 -14.09
N LEU A 152 4.95 -9.43 -13.85
CA LEU A 152 4.38 -8.27 -13.17
C LEU A 152 3.32 -7.60 -14.05
N LYS A 153 2.46 -6.75 -13.47
CA LYS A 153 1.49 -5.93 -14.22
C LYS A 153 2.14 -5.10 -15.33
N SER A 154 3.41 -4.74 -15.16
CA SER A 154 4.23 -4.04 -16.16
C SER A 154 4.67 -4.92 -17.34
N GLY A 155 4.34 -6.22 -17.35
CA GLY A 155 4.81 -7.19 -18.35
C GLY A 155 6.23 -7.69 -18.11
N LYS A 156 6.97 -7.18 -17.12
CA LYS A 156 8.30 -7.66 -16.74
C LYS A 156 8.21 -9.03 -16.07
N LYS A 157 9.24 -9.86 -16.28
CA LYS A 157 9.37 -11.14 -15.59
C LYS A 157 9.51 -10.89 -14.08
N ASP A 158 8.82 -11.70 -13.29
CA ASP A 158 8.96 -11.66 -11.84
C ASP A 158 10.07 -12.63 -11.40
N ASP A 159 11.17 -12.06 -10.94
CA ASP A 159 12.34 -12.85 -10.53
C ASP A 159 12.17 -13.53 -9.17
N ARG A 160 11.11 -13.20 -8.41
CA ARG A 160 10.84 -13.82 -7.11
C ARG A 160 10.59 -15.33 -7.21
N VAL A 161 9.85 -15.76 -8.22
CA VAL A 161 9.61 -17.20 -8.46
C VAL A 161 10.92 -17.93 -8.75
N PHE A 162 11.77 -17.34 -9.59
CA PHE A 162 13.10 -17.92 -9.90
C PHE A 162 13.97 -17.99 -8.63
N PHE A 163 14.00 -16.90 -7.85
CA PHE A 163 14.75 -16.86 -6.60
C PHE A 163 14.29 -17.93 -5.61
N LEU A 164 12.99 -18.07 -5.39
CA LEU A 164 12.41 -19.04 -4.46
C LEU A 164 12.68 -20.47 -4.90
N ASN A 165 12.53 -20.78 -6.18
CA ASN A 165 12.82 -22.12 -6.71
C ASN A 165 14.32 -22.45 -6.56
N LYS A 166 15.20 -21.48 -6.80
CA LYS A 166 16.63 -21.65 -6.55
C LYS A 166 16.94 -21.84 -5.08
N LEU A 167 16.32 -21.04 -4.20
CA LEU A 167 16.49 -21.18 -2.76
C LEU A 167 16.08 -22.59 -2.28
N GLN A 168 14.91 -23.07 -2.69
CA GLN A 168 14.47 -24.43 -2.36
C GLN A 168 15.46 -25.52 -2.85
N SER A 169 16.00 -25.34 -4.06
CA SER A 169 16.95 -26.34 -4.63
C SER A 169 18.28 -26.43 -3.87
N ILE A 170 18.75 -25.33 -3.28
CA ILE A 170 20.01 -25.30 -2.52
C ILE A 170 19.82 -25.57 -1.02
N THR A 171 18.57 -25.61 -0.55
CA THR A 171 18.22 -25.87 0.86
C THR A 171 17.21 -27.03 0.99
N PRO A 172 17.55 -28.26 0.57
CA PRO A 172 16.59 -29.38 0.46
C PRO A 172 16.00 -29.80 1.82
N ASN A 173 16.69 -29.49 2.93
CA ASN A 173 16.24 -29.82 4.29
C ASN A 173 15.34 -28.75 4.91
N VAL A 174 15.10 -27.63 4.22
CA VAL A 174 14.25 -26.52 4.69
C VAL A 174 12.82 -26.73 4.20
N LYS A 175 11.86 -26.70 5.10
CA LYS A 175 10.44 -26.83 4.79
C LYS A 175 9.86 -25.47 4.43
N PHE A 176 9.46 -25.31 3.18
CA PHE A 176 8.81 -24.11 2.67
C PHE A 176 7.30 -24.27 2.61
N ASP A 177 6.59 -23.19 2.94
CA ASP A 177 5.17 -23.04 2.69
C ASP A 177 4.96 -21.76 1.86
N LEU A 178 4.61 -21.95 0.57
CA LEU A 178 4.64 -20.90 -0.45
C LEU A 178 3.25 -20.70 -1.05
N TYR A 179 2.78 -19.47 -1.07
CA TYR A 179 1.47 -19.10 -1.61
C TYR A 179 1.56 -18.03 -2.69
N GLY A 180 0.65 -18.09 -3.67
CA GLY A 180 0.58 -17.14 -4.79
C GLY A 180 1.62 -17.37 -5.88
N ILE A 181 2.35 -18.47 -5.84
CA ILE A 181 3.36 -18.90 -6.83
C ILE A 181 3.16 -20.36 -7.22
N ASN A 182 3.79 -20.81 -8.31
CA ASN A 182 3.81 -22.22 -8.76
C ASN A 182 2.40 -22.84 -8.82
N ASN A 183 1.39 -22.09 -9.30
CA ASN A 183 -0.03 -22.46 -9.34
C ASN A 183 -0.71 -22.68 -7.96
N ILE A 184 -0.05 -22.33 -6.86
CA ILE A 184 -0.66 -22.32 -5.54
C ILE A 184 -1.42 -21.00 -5.39
N GLN A 185 -2.66 -21.07 -4.93
CA GLN A 185 -3.49 -19.88 -4.73
C GLN A 185 -2.92 -18.99 -3.60
N PRO A 186 -3.07 -17.66 -3.72
CA PRO A 186 -2.81 -16.75 -2.60
C PRO A 186 -3.70 -17.05 -1.40
N ILE A 187 -3.22 -16.69 -0.21
CA ILE A 187 -3.98 -16.77 1.04
C ILE A 187 -4.21 -15.39 1.64
N TRP A 188 -5.28 -15.25 2.41
CA TRP A 188 -5.74 -13.98 2.93
C TRP A 188 -6.32 -14.11 4.33
N ALA A 189 -6.39 -12.98 5.05
CA ALA A 189 -7.06 -12.83 6.33
C ALA A 189 -6.67 -13.93 7.34
N ASP A 190 -7.63 -14.55 8.00
CA ASP A 190 -7.40 -15.56 9.04
C ASP A 190 -6.54 -16.75 8.58
N HIS A 191 -6.69 -17.15 7.32
CA HIS A 191 -5.86 -18.25 6.78
C HIS A 191 -4.40 -17.82 6.68
N TYR A 192 -4.13 -16.59 6.24
CA TYR A 192 -2.78 -16.02 6.22
C TYR A 192 -2.18 -16.01 7.63
N PHE A 193 -2.89 -15.47 8.62
CA PHE A 193 -2.39 -15.40 10.00
C PHE A 193 -2.18 -16.78 10.63
N LYS A 194 -3.09 -17.72 10.43
CA LYS A 194 -2.93 -19.11 10.91
C LYS A 194 -1.72 -19.80 10.31
N THR A 195 -1.49 -19.59 9.02
CA THR A 195 -0.38 -20.23 8.31
C THR A 195 0.96 -19.65 8.72
N ILE A 196 1.11 -18.31 8.71
CA ILE A 196 2.36 -17.67 9.12
C ILE A 196 2.69 -17.94 10.59
N SER A 197 1.67 -18.15 11.45
CA SER A 197 1.88 -18.46 12.86
C SER A 197 2.50 -19.83 13.11
N ASN A 198 2.61 -20.68 12.07
CA ASN A 198 3.23 -22.00 12.12
C ASN A 198 4.60 -22.04 11.42
N ALA A 199 5.14 -20.90 11.06
CA ALA A 199 6.43 -20.78 10.40
C ALA A 199 7.47 -20.13 11.32
N LYS A 200 8.72 -20.60 11.25
CA LYS A 200 9.85 -20.02 11.99
C LYS A 200 10.27 -18.67 11.42
N MET A 201 10.10 -18.48 10.10
CA MET A 201 10.56 -17.31 9.38
C MET A 201 9.56 -16.91 8.28
N GLY A 202 9.26 -15.63 8.19
CA GLY A 202 8.60 -15.02 7.03
C GLY A 202 9.63 -14.45 6.06
N LEU A 203 9.53 -14.78 4.78
CA LEU A 203 10.38 -14.19 3.73
C LEU A 203 9.62 -13.07 3.02
N ASN A 204 10.28 -11.92 2.85
CA ASN A 204 9.78 -10.79 2.07
C ASN A 204 10.75 -10.46 0.93
N LEU A 205 10.23 -10.40 -0.33
CA LEU A 205 11.00 -10.20 -1.56
C LEU A 205 10.45 -9.06 -2.41
#